data_a79177611235581f15bc10089c7ab060
#
_entry.id   a79177611235581f15bc10089c7ab060
#
_cell.length_a   1.000
_cell.length_b   1.000
_cell.length_c   1.000
_cell.angle_alpha   90.00
_cell.angle_beta   90.00
_cell.angle_gamma   90.00
#
_symmetry.space_group_name_H-M   'P 1'
#
loop_
_entity.id
_entity.type
_entity.pdbx_description
1 polymer ?
#
loop_
_entity_poly.entity_id
_entity_poly.type
_entity_poly.pdbx_seq_one_letter_code
_entity_poly.pdbx_strand_id
1 'polypeptide(L)'
;MRLVSLLAAFGSILFVASPHSSAAAAPDADAQVRTLKLNELAIKTVENHFLPDGKRKSLSQLTGEMKKGKVAGAPRGLFVTLSKAGKTRACWGSITPEHDDLITATVYTTEAALNKEYRFAQVKRGEVKDLKAQVTVIKAVTPIDSIRAINPLRHGLFVRQGGRAAVLLPGECVDAHYQLVQCKLKAGIPVNSRCQMYRITADVYHK
;
A
#
# COMPACT_ATOMS: atom_id res chain seq x y z
N MET A 1 -65.20 -27.91 47.97
CA MET A 1 -64.55 -26.80 48.68
C MET A 1 -63.31 -27.34 49.36
N ARG A 2 -62.17 -27.17 48.76
CA ARG A 2 -60.84 -27.40 49.40
C ARG A 2 -59.90 -26.38 48.85
N LEU A 3 -59.42 -25.44 49.68
CA LEU A 3 -58.35 -24.50 49.48
C LEU A 3 -57.02 -25.28 49.35
N VAL A 4 -56.26 -24.99 48.34
CA VAL A 4 -54.86 -25.41 48.23
C VAL A 4 -53.98 -24.13 48.18
N SER A 5 -53.24 -23.97 49.30
CA SER A 5 -52.23 -22.93 49.46
C SER A 5 -51.04 -23.23 48.56
N LEU A 6 -50.60 -22.24 47.74
CA LEU A 6 -49.40 -22.32 46.96
C LEU A 6 -48.29 -21.52 47.68
N LEU A 7 -47.27 -22.23 48.19
CA LEU A 7 -46.04 -21.63 48.73
C LEU A 7 -45.17 -21.13 47.59
N ALA A 8 -44.83 -19.85 47.61
CA ALA A 8 -43.85 -19.24 46.73
C ALA A 8 -42.44 -19.44 47.32
N ALA A 9 -41.61 -20.19 46.63
CA ALA A 9 -40.17 -20.32 46.93
C ALA A 9 -39.41 -19.18 46.24
N PHE A 10 -38.84 -18.27 47.02
CA PHE A 10 -37.88 -17.28 46.55
C PHE A 10 -36.52 -17.94 46.32
N GLY A 11 -36.15 -18.18 45.07
CA GLY A 11 -34.79 -18.58 44.67
C GLY A 11 -33.89 -17.37 44.54
N SER A 12 -32.93 -17.20 45.45
CA SER A 12 -31.86 -16.20 45.31
C SER A 12 -30.93 -16.58 44.19
N ILE A 13 -30.93 -15.80 43.10
CA ILE A 13 -29.96 -15.93 42.00
C ILE A 13 -28.69 -15.21 42.44
N LEU A 14 -27.64 -15.97 42.76
CA LEU A 14 -26.28 -15.42 42.89
C LEU A 14 -25.78 -15.01 41.51
N PHE A 15 -25.62 -13.72 41.32
CA PHE A 15 -24.94 -13.14 40.14
C PHE A 15 -23.43 -13.30 40.33
N VAL A 16 -22.84 -14.34 39.74
CA VAL A 16 -21.38 -14.48 39.64
C VAL A 16 -20.89 -13.53 38.57
N ALA A 17 -20.30 -12.41 38.99
CA ALA A 17 -19.62 -11.49 38.11
C ALA A 17 -18.36 -12.16 37.54
N SER A 18 -18.38 -12.54 36.27
CA SER A 18 -17.19 -13.01 35.56
C SER A 18 -16.18 -11.83 35.41
N PRO A 19 -14.90 -12.04 35.72
CA PRO A 19 -13.91 -11.02 35.52
C PRO A 19 -13.79 -10.73 34.00
N HIS A 20 -14.09 -9.51 33.60
CA HIS A 20 -13.81 -9.03 32.25
C HIS A 20 -12.30 -9.10 32.04
N SER A 21 -11.84 -10.13 31.33
CA SER A 21 -10.49 -10.18 30.81
C SER A 21 -10.35 -9.02 29.83
N SER A 22 -9.64 -8.00 30.25
CA SER A 22 -9.18 -6.92 29.38
C SER A 22 -8.21 -7.55 28.36
N ALA A 23 -8.75 -7.98 27.22
CA ALA A 23 -7.91 -8.32 26.08
C ALA A 23 -7.13 -7.06 25.71
N ALA A 24 -5.82 -7.06 25.96
CA ALA A 24 -4.92 -6.03 25.45
C ALA A 24 -5.17 -5.91 23.96
N ALA A 25 -5.59 -4.74 23.50
CA ALA A 25 -5.84 -4.49 22.09
C ALA A 25 -4.57 -4.86 21.33
N ALA A 26 -4.68 -5.74 20.33
CA ALA A 26 -3.58 -6.08 19.47
C ALA A 26 -3.02 -4.77 18.89
N PRO A 27 -1.68 -4.57 18.86
CA PRO A 27 -1.09 -3.35 18.37
C PRO A 27 -1.62 -3.07 16.96
N ASP A 28 -2.06 -1.84 16.73
CA ASP A 28 -2.62 -1.37 15.45
C ASP A 28 -1.71 -1.82 14.30
N ALA A 29 -2.22 -2.69 13.45
CA ALA A 29 -1.46 -3.24 12.32
C ALA A 29 -0.88 -2.14 11.44
N ASP A 30 -1.56 -1.00 11.33
CA ASP A 30 -1.09 0.18 10.62
C ASP A 30 0.09 0.88 11.36
N ALA A 31 0.11 0.85 12.69
CA ALA A 31 1.24 1.37 13.48
C ALA A 31 2.48 0.52 13.28
N GLN A 32 2.36 -0.81 13.25
CA GLN A 32 3.48 -1.73 12.99
C GLN A 32 4.06 -1.54 11.57
N VAL A 33 3.21 -1.34 10.59
CA VAL A 33 3.64 -1.10 9.20
C VAL A 33 4.47 0.18 9.08
N ARG A 34 4.14 1.24 9.82
CA ARG A 34 4.88 2.52 9.81
C ARG A 34 6.32 2.38 10.27
N THR A 35 6.64 1.38 11.11
CA THR A 35 8.01 1.13 11.60
C THR A 35 8.90 0.46 10.56
N LEU A 36 8.34 -0.06 9.46
CA LEU A 36 9.09 -0.86 8.48
C LEU A 36 10.07 -0.05 7.63
N LYS A 37 9.93 1.29 7.56
CA LYS A 37 10.79 2.15 6.75
C LYS A 37 10.97 1.61 5.33
N LEU A 38 9.85 1.32 4.66
CA LEU A 38 9.82 0.64 3.36
C LEU A 38 10.64 1.36 2.27
N ASN A 39 10.72 2.69 2.33
CA ASN A 39 11.57 3.47 1.45
C ASN A 39 13.07 3.15 1.62
N GLU A 40 13.55 2.88 2.85
CA GLU A 40 14.93 2.47 3.09
C GLU A 40 15.17 1.05 2.55
N LEU A 41 14.18 0.14 2.67
CA LEU A 41 14.25 -1.20 2.09
C LEU A 41 14.33 -1.14 0.57
N ALA A 42 13.56 -0.25 -0.07
CA ALA A 42 13.64 -0.02 -1.51
C ALA A 42 15.04 0.47 -1.93
N ILE A 43 15.63 1.42 -1.23
CA ILE A 43 17.00 1.88 -1.53
C ILE A 43 18.03 0.74 -1.37
N LYS A 44 17.95 -0.06 -0.30
CA LYS A 44 18.82 -1.23 -0.14
C LYS A 44 18.67 -2.25 -1.26
N THR A 45 17.45 -2.38 -1.81
CA THR A 45 17.22 -3.24 -2.98
C THR A 45 17.88 -2.68 -4.22
N VAL A 46 17.78 -1.35 -4.45
CA VAL A 46 18.50 -0.66 -5.54
C VAL A 46 20.01 -0.87 -5.41
N GLU A 47 20.56 -0.66 -4.21
CA GLU A 47 21.99 -0.86 -3.95
C GLU A 47 22.42 -2.29 -4.27
N ASN A 48 21.65 -3.30 -3.82
CA ASN A 48 21.90 -4.72 -4.12
C ASN A 48 21.86 -5.00 -5.62
N HIS A 49 20.89 -4.42 -6.35
CA HIS A 49 20.75 -4.60 -7.80
C HIS A 49 22.03 -4.21 -8.55
N PHE A 50 22.70 -3.14 -8.13
CA PHE A 50 23.91 -2.63 -8.79
C PHE A 50 25.23 -3.15 -8.22
N LEU A 51 25.19 -4.11 -7.29
CA LEU A 51 26.41 -4.81 -6.85
C LEU A 51 26.98 -5.67 -8.00
N PRO A 52 28.31 -5.91 -8.02
CA PRO A 52 28.90 -6.91 -8.89
C PRO A 52 28.28 -8.31 -8.67
N ASP A 53 28.20 -9.13 -9.71
CA ASP A 53 27.51 -10.43 -9.68
C ASP A 53 27.91 -11.32 -8.50
N GLY A 54 29.17 -11.43 -8.15
CA GLY A 54 29.63 -12.24 -7.02
C GLY A 54 29.30 -11.68 -5.62
N LYS A 55 28.81 -10.43 -5.53
CA LYS A 55 28.39 -9.77 -4.28
C LYS A 55 26.88 -9.55 -4.18
N ARG A 56 26.17 -9.72 -5.30
CA ARG A 56 24.72 -9.50 -5.39
C ARG A 56 24.00 -10.66 -4.70
N LYS A 57 23.12 -10.35 -3.78
CA LYS A 57 22.22 -11.32 -3.16
C LYS A 57 21.02 -11.58 -4.07
N SER A 58 20.52 -12.81 -4.08
CA SER A 58 19.21 -13.09 -4.68
C SER A 58 18.10 -12.32 -3.94
N LEU A 59 16.98 -12.07 -4.60
CA LEU A 59 15.87 -11.35 -3.96
C LEU A 59 15.32 -12.10 -2.74
N SER A 60 15.33 -13.43 -2.76
CA SER A 60 14.90 -14.25 -1.63
C SER A 60 15.84 -14.12 -0.44
N GLN A 61 17.16 -14.15 -0.68
CA GLN A 61 18.16 -13.93 0.38
C GLN A 61 18.03 -12.52 0.98
N LEU A 62 17.93 -11.49 0.12
CA LEU A 62 17.76 -10.11 0.55
C LEU A 62 16.48 -9.92 1.37
N THR A 63 15.37 -10.48 0.91
CA THR A 63 14.08 -10.45 1.62
C THR A 63 14.18 -11.16 2.97
N GLY A 64 14.78 -12.34 3.01
CA GLY A 64 14.99 -13.10 4.26
C GLY A 64 15.79 -12.32 5.30
N GLU A 65 16.85 -11.63 4.88
CA GLU A 65 17.63 -10.75 5.77
C GLU A 65 16.81 -9.55 6.26
N MET A 66 16.03 -8.91 5.38
CA MET A 66 15.22 -7.75 5.74
C MET A 66 14.08 -8.10 6.70
N LYS A 67 13.60 -9.34 6.69
CA LYS A 67 12.55 -9.83 7.60
C LYS A 67 13.07 -10.17 9.00
N LYS A 68 14.35 -10.40 9.21
CA LYS A 68 14.90 -10.80 10.52
C LYS A 68 14.50 -9.79 11.60
N GLY A 69 13.80 -10.26 12.65
CA GLY A 69 13.37 -9.46 13.79
C GLY A 69 12.28 -8.40 13.49
N LYS A 70 11.58 -8.52 12.37
CA LYS A 70 10.54 -7.57 11.96
C LYS A 70 9.21 -8.26 11.67
N VAL A 71 8.12 -7.56 11.94
CA VAL A 71 6.80 -7.92 11.43
C VAL A 71 6.72 -7.46 9.98
N ALA A 72 6.52 -8.41 9.06
CA ALA A 72 6.62 -8.13 7.63
C ALA A 72 5.43 -7.32 7.04
N GLY A 73 4.36 -7.11 7.83
CA GLY A 73 3.13 -6.45 7.40
C GLY A 73 2.22 -7.36 6.55
N ALA A 74 0.90 -7.10 6.60
CA ALA A 74 -0.08 -7.86 5.82
C ALA A 74 0.05 -7.57 4.31
N PRO A 75 -0.41 -8.50 3.43
CA PRO A 75 -0.45 -8.29 1.99
C PRO A 75 -1.28 -7.07 1.62
N ARG A 76 -0.72 -6.15 0.85
CA ARG A 76 -1.42 -4.97 0.29
C ARG A 76 -0.85 -4.64 -1.09
N GLY A 77 -1.65 -3.95 -1.90
CA GLY A 77 -1.15 -3.30 -3.11
C GLY A 77 -0.07 -2.29 -2.75
N LEU A 78 0.95 -2.18 -3.59
CA LEU A 78 2.11 -1.36 -3.30
C LEU A 78 2.71 -0.80 -4.59
N PHE A 79 3.19 0.44 -4.54
CA PHE A 79 3.96 1.07 -5.60
C PHE A 79 5.30 1.56 -5.07
N VAL A 80 6.35 1.39 -5.87
CA VAL A 80 7.67 1.97 -5.61
C VAL A 80 7.97 2.99 -6.69
N THR A 81 8.26 4.21 -6.28
CA THR A 81 8.72 5.30 -7.16
C THR A 81 10.16 5.65 -6.79
N LEU A 82 11.06 5.53 -7.76
CA LEU A 82 12.43 6.00 -7.65
C LEU A 82 12.54 7.36 -8.32
N SER A 83 13.16 8.33 -7.64
CA SER A 83 13.32 9.69 -8.15
C SER A 83 14.75 10.21 -7.95
N LYS A 84 15.18 11.14 -8.82
CA LYS A 84 16.44 11.86 -8.71
C LYS A 84 16.20 13.35 -8.99
N ALA A 85 16.64 14.22 -8.09
CA ALA A 85 16.45 15.66 -8.21
C ALA A 85 14.98 16.04 -8.49
N GLY A 86 14.02 15.42 -7.80
CA GLY A 86 12.58 15.65 -7.95
C GLY A 86 11.93 15.05 -9.22
N LYS A 87 12.69 14.40 -10.09
CA LYS A 87 12.16 13.76 -11.32
C LYS A 87 12.06 12.25 -11.14
N THR A 88 10.92 11.66 -11.52
CA THR A 88 10.73 10.21 -11.53
C THR A 88 11.71 9.56 -12.50
N ARG A 89 12.38 8.49 -12.03
CA ARG A 89 13.30 7.67 -12.81
C ARG A 89 12.75 6.28 -13.11
N ALA A 90 11.96 5.74 -12.18
CA ALA A 90 11.22 4.50 -12.35
C ALA A 90 10.02 4.48 -11.41
N CYS A 91 8.94 3.82 -11.82
CA CYS A 91 7.77 3.60 -10.98
C CYS A 91 7.09 2.29 -11.39
N TRP A 92 6.88 1.40 -10.44
CA TRP A 92 6.20 0.13 -10.66
C TRP A 92 5.30 -0.21 -9.49
N GLY A 93 4.29 -1.05 -9.71
CA GLY A 93 3.43 -1.53 -8.64
C GLY A 93 2.03 -1.93 -9.09
N SER A 94 1.23 -2.37 -8.11
CA SER A 94 -0.14 -2.82 -8.29
C SER A 94 -1.05 -2.25 -7.20
N ILE A 95 -2.34 -2.06 -7.52
CA ILE A 95 -3.39 -1.72 -6.54
C ILE A 95 -3.84 -2.92 -5.72
N THR A 96 -3.53 -4.14 -6.18
CA THR A 96 -3.81 -5.40 -5.52
C THR A 96 -2.55 -6.03 -4.95
N PRO A 97 -2.62 -6.81 -3.87
CA PRO A 97 -1.47 -7.56 -3.36
C PRO A 97 -0.93 -8.53 -4.41
N GLU A 98 0.38 -8.53 -4.64
CA GLU A 98 1.09 -9.49 -5.50
C GLU A 98 2.05 -10.37 -4.70
N HIS A 99 2.23 -10.10 -3.40
CA HIS A 99 3.12 -10.81 -2.50
C HIS A 99 2.50 -10.96 -1.11
N ASP A 100 2.98 -11.91 -0.35
CA ASP A 100 2.41 -12.33 0.95
C ASP A 100 2.64 -11.31 2.08
N ASP A 101 3.54 -10.36 1.90
CA ASP A 101 3.85 -9.32 2.89
C ASP A 101 4.50 -8.08 2.26
N LEU A 102 4.53 -6.97 3.01
CA LEU A 102 5.03 -5.68 2.53
C LEU A 102 6.53 -5.62 2.32
N ILE A 103 7.34 -6.39 3.07
CA ILE A 103 8.80 -6.44 2.88
C ILE A 103 9.09 -7.12 1.54
N THR A 104 8.50 -8.29 1.30
CA THR A 104 8.61 -9.01 0.03
C THR A 104 8.10 -8.14 -1.12
N ALA A 105 6.90 -7.56 -0.99
CA ALA A 105 6.33 -6.66 -1.98
C ALA A 105 7.29 -5.52 -2.32
N THR A 106 7.88 -4.86 -1.32
CA THR A 106 8.82 -3.74 -1.55
C THR A 106 10.03 -4.17 -2.35
N VAL A 107 10.67 -5.30 -1.97
CA VAL A 107 11.88 -5.80 -2.65
C VAL A 107 11.58 -6.14 -4.11
N TYR A 108 10.56 -6.98 -4.36
CA TYR A 108 10.24 -7.43 -5.71
C TYR A 108 9.68 -6.31 -6.59
N THR A 109 8.88 -5.39 -6.04
CA THR A 109 8.37 -4.24 -6.79
C THR A 109 9.49 -3.25 -7.12
N THR A 110 10.49 -3.06 -6.24
CA THR A 110 11.67 -2.24 -6.53
C THR A 110 12.48 -2.84 -7.68
N GLU A 111 12.73 -4.14 -7.64
CA GLU A 111 13.44 -4.83 -8.73
C GLU A 111 12.66 -4.74 -10.05
N ALA A 112 11.32 -4.86 -10.00
CA ALA A 112 10.46 -4.66 -11.17
C ALA A 112 10.53 -3.22 -11.69
N ALA A 113 10.58 -2.21 -10.82
CA ALA A 113 10.75 -0.81 -11.23
C ALA A 113 12.08 -0.58 -11.97
N LEU A 114 13.15 -1.26 -11.57
CA LEU A 114 14.45 -1.17 -12.24
C LEU A 114 14.48 -1.86 -13.60
N ASN A 115 13.75 -2.98 -13.76
CA ASN A 115 13.86 -3.85 -14.93
C ASN A 115 12.69 -3.73 -15.93
N LYS A 116 11.47 -3.41 -15.46
CA LYS A 116 10.25 -3.44 -16.28
C LYS A 116 9.72 -2.05 -16.62
N GLU A 117 10.26 -0.99 -16.02
CA GLU A 117 9.84 0.38 -16.35
C GLU A 117 10.33 0.74 -17.77
N TYR A 118 9.39 1.05 -18.64
CA TYR A 118 9.66 1.34 -20.06
C TYR A 118 9.43 2.81 -20.46
N ARG A 119 8.79 3.60 -19.59
CA ARG A 119 8.46 5.02 -19.85
C ARG A 119 9.65 5.94 -19.66
N PHE A 120 10.64 5.50 -18.90
CA PHE A 120 11.86 6.26 -18.60
C PHE A 120 13.10 5.47 -19.03
N ALA A 121 14.19 6.20 -19.33
CA ALA A 121 15.46 5.53 -19.53
C ALA A 121 15.86 4.75 -18.28
N GLN A 122 16.42 3.55 -18.47
CA GLN A 122 16.82 2.67 -17.39
C GLN A 122 17.75 3.38 -16.40
N VAL A 123 17.54 3.13 -15.11
CA VAL A 123 18.40 3.65 -14.03
C VAL A 123 19.81 3.08 -14.19
N LYS A 124 20.83 3.93 -14.01
CA LYS A 124 22.23 3.52 -14.13
C LYS A 124 22.91 3.47 -12.76
N ARG A 125 23.95 2.63 -12.63
CA ARG A 125 24.73 2.48 -11.39
C ARG A 125 25.22 3.80 -10.80
N GLY A 126 25.66 4.73 -11.64
CA GLY A 126 26.13 6.06 -11.21
C GLY A 126 25.06 6.97 -10.59
N GLU A 127 23.77 6.61 -10.72
CA GLU A 127 22.66 7.37 -10.14
C GLU A 127 22.30 6.93 -8.72
N VAL A 128 22.70 5.72 -8.29
CA VAL A 128 22.24 5.06 -7.05
C VAL A 128 22.33 5.95 -5.82
N LYS A 129 23.46 6.66 -5.64
CA LYS A 129 23.69 7.54 -4.49
C LYS A 129 22.75 8.76 -4.42
N ASP A 130 22.20 9.16 -5.57
CA ASP A 130 21.33 10.34 -5.71
C ASP A 130 19.84 9.96 -5.75
N LEU A 131 19.53 8.66 -5.78
CA LEU A 131 18.16 8.17 -5.80
C LEU A 131 17.48 8.33 -4.45
N LYS A 132 16.22 8.73 -4.52
CA LYS A 132 15.26 8.65 -3.40
C LYS A 132 14.18 7.65 -3.77
N ALA A 133 13.73 6.88 -2.78
CA ALA A 133 12.61 5.97 -2.95
C ALA A 133 11.40 6.47 -2.17
N GLN A 134 10.26 6.42 -2.81
CA GLN A 134 8.94 6.55 -2.20
C GLN A 134 8.22 5.21 -2.36
N VAL A 135 7.67 4.69 -1.25
CA VAL A 135 6.82 3.50 -1.25
C VAL A 135 5.42 3.91 -0.85
N THR A 136 4.45 3.63 -1.72
CA THR A 136 3.03 3.93 -1.51
C THR A 136 2.28 2.62 -1.27
N VAL A 137 1.80 2.39 -0.04
CA VAL A 137 1.04 1.20 0.36
C VAL A 137 -0.44 1.50 0.29
N ILE A 138 -1.16 0.76 -0.53
CA ILE A 138 -2.61 0.96 -0.75
C ILE A 138 -3.39 0.50 0.47
N LYS A 139 -4.24 1.37 1.02
CA LYS A 139 -5.15 1.09 2.14
C LYS A 139 -6.54 0.68 1.64
N ALA A 140 -7.09 1.46 0.73
CA ALA A 140 -8.39 1.17 0.15
C ALA A 140 -8.53 1.71 -1.28
N VAL A 141 -9.33 1.02 -2.07
CA VAL A 141 -9.76 1.41 -3.42
C VAL A 141 -11.29 1.47 -3.38
N THR A 142 -11.85 2.66 -3.37
CA THR A 142 -13.29 2.92 -3.18
C THR A 142 -13.90 3.50 -4.44
N PRO A 143 -14.98 2.94 -5.01
CA PRO A 143 -15.65 3.52 -6.16
C PRO A 143 -16.19 4.91 -5.82
N ILE A 144 -16.16 5.81 -6.80
CA ILE A 144 -16.70 7.17 -6.71
C ILE A 144 -17.47 7.55 -7.98
N ASP A 145 -18.52 8.31 -7.82
CA ASP A 145 -19.36 8.79 -8.94
C ASP A 145 -18.91 10.17 -9.44
N SER A 146 -18.15 10.90 -8.64
CA SER A 146 -17.69 12.24 -8.97
C SER A 146 -16.24 12.47 -8.57
N ILE A 147 -15.49 13.15 -9.44
CA ILE A 147 -14.13 13.59 -9.17
C ILE A 147 -14.04 14.59 -8.00
N ARG A 148 -15.16 15.24 -7.64
CA ARG A 148 -15.22 16.14 -6.47
C ARG A 148 -14.95 15.43 -5.15
N ALA A 149 -15.06 14.08 -5.10
CA ALA A 149 -14.71 13.26 -3.94
C ALA A 149 -13.19 13.06 -3.76
N ILE A 150 -12.37 13.61 -4.65
CA ILE A 150 -10.91 13.47 -4.65
C ILE A 150 -10.26 14.75 -4.10
N ASN A 151 -9.30 14.56 -3.18
CA ASN A 151 -8.27 15.53 -2.88
C ASN A 151 -6.94 14.96 -3.41
N PRO A 152 -6.39 15.46 -4.51
CA PRO A 152 -5.23 14.86 -5.18
C PRO A 152 -3.96 14.75 -4.30
N LEU A 153 -3.81 15.67 -3.33
CA LEU A 153 -2.66 15.63 -2.42
C LEU A 153 -2.73 14.47 -1.40
N ARG A 154 -3.96 13.97 -1.13
CA ARG A 154 -4.21 12.89 -0.15
C ARG A 154 -4.71 11.61 -0.80
N HIS A 155 -5.32 11.72 -1.98
CA HIS A 155 -5.97 10.60 -2.66
C HIS A 155 -5.33 10.35 -4.02
N GLY A 156 -5.05 9.10 -4.31
CA GLY A 156 -4.81 8.65 -5.67
C GLY A 156 -6.15 8.45 -6.40
N LEU A 157 -6.03 8.34 -7.72
CA LEU A 157 -7.15 8.05 -8.62
C LEU A 157 -6.81 6.80 -9.46
N PHE A 158 -7.72 5.84 -9.47
CA PHE A 158 -7.71 4.73 -10.41
C PHE A 158 -8.89 4.89 -11.36
N VAL A 159 -8.63 4.79 -12.66
CA VAL A 159 -9.67 4.79 -13.70
C VAL A 159 -9.65 3.49 -14.48
N ARG A 160 -10.85 3.05 -14.90
CA ARG A 160 -11.02 1.84 -15.72
C ARG A 160 -12.12 2.03 -16.75
N GLN A 161 -11.86 1.53 -17.98
CA GLN A 161 -12.86 1.44 -19.04
C GLN A 161 -12.51 0.21 -19.89
N GLY A 162 -13.32 -0.83 -19.81
CA GLY A 162 -13.01 -2.11 -20.46
C GLY A 162 -11.68 -2.69 -19.97
N GLY A 163 -10.79 -3.06 -20.89
CA GLY A 163 -9.44 -3.54 -20.59
C GLY A 163 -8.41 -2.45 -20.30
N ARG A 164 -8.79 -1.16 -20.38
CA ARG A 164 -7.88 -0.02 -20.18
C ARG A 164 -7.98 0.46 -18.75
N ALA A 165 -6.83 0.66 -18.09
CA ALA A 165 -6.79 1.14 -16.71
C ALA A 165 -5.49 1.87 -16.42
N ALA A 166 -5.54 2.84 -15.48
CA ALA A 166 -4.34 3.49 -14.96
C ALA A 166 -4.58 4.00 -13.54
N VAL A 167 -3.48 4.25 -12.85
CA VAL A 167 -3.43 4.82 -11.51
C VAL A 167 -2.58 6.07 -11.53
N LEU A 168 -3.02 7.10 -10.81
CA LEU A 168 -2.20 8.18 -10.31
C LEU A 168 -2.21 8.14 -8.78
N LEU A 169 -1.03 8.22 -8.17
CA LEU A 169 -0.85 8.09 -6.73
C LEU A 169 -1.13 9.42 -6.01
N PRO A 170 -1.36 9.42 -4.69
CA PRO A 170 -1.48 10.65 -3.92
C PRO A 170 -0.27 11.58 -4.13
N GLY A 171 -0.53 12.87 -4.36
CA GLY A 171 0.51 13.88 -4.55
C GLY A 171 1.08 14.00 -5.95
N GLU A 172 0.71 13.14 -6.91
CA GLU A 172 1.17 13.25 -8.31
C GLU A 172 0.50 14.43 -9.06
N CYS A 173 -0.64 14.92 -8.56
CA CYS A 173 -1.34 16.08 -9.08
C CYS A 173 -1.81 16.98 -7.93
N VAL A 174 -2.10 18.25 -8.25
CA VAL A 174 -2.64 19.23 -7.28
C VAL A 174 -4.12 19.55 -7.54
N ASP A 175 -4.59 19.31 -8.76
CA ASP A 175 -5.98 19.54 -9.17
C ASP A 175 -6.68 18.23 -9.55
N ALA A 176 -7.94 18.04 -9.11
CA ALA A 176 -8.67 16.80 -9.28
C ALA A 176 -9.11 16.56 -10.74
N HIS A 177 -9.52 17.61 -11.46
CA HIS A 177 -9.88 17.48 -12.88
C HIS A 177 -8.65 17.18 -13.73
N TYR A 178 -7.55 17.85 -13.46
CA TYR A 178 -6.28 17.57 -14.11
C TYR A 178 -5.84 16.13 -13.83
N GLN A 179 -5.94 15.66 -12.58
CA GLN A 179 -5.64 14.27 -12.21
C GLN A 179 -6.49 13.27 -13.03
N LEU A 180 -7.79 13.54 -13.21
CA LEU A 180 -8.66 12.69 -14.02
C LEU A 180 -8.23 12.66 -15.50
N VAL A 181 -7.93 13.81 -16.06
CA VAL A 181 -7.45 13.91 -17.45
C VAL A 181 -6.15 13.12 -17.63
N GLN A 182 -5.16 13.34 -16.77
CA GLN A 182 -3.88 12.65 -16.83
C GLN A 182 -4.03 11.13 -16.62
N CYS A 183 -4.90 10.71 -15.69
CA CYS A 183 -5.16 9.31 -15.44
C CYS A 183 -5.81 8.62 -16.67
N LYS A 184 -6.76 9.28 -17.32
CA LYS A 184 -7.37 8.80 -18.59
C LYS A 184 -6.33 8.70 -19.70
N LEU A 185 -5.51 9.73 -19.91
CA LEU A 185 -4.44 9.73 -20.92
C LEU A 185 -3.47 8.57 -20.68
N LYS A 186 -3.04 8.38 -19.43
CA LYS A 186 -2.17 7.26 -19.02
C LYS A 186 -2.81 5.90 -19.31
N ALA A 187 -4.14 5.78 -19.16
CA ALA A 187 -4.89 4.57 -19.45
C ALA A 187 -5.17 4.35 -20.95
N GLY A 188 -4.91 5.33 -21.81
CA GLY A 188 -5.37 5.34 -23.20
C GLY A 188 -6.90 5.45 -23.33
N ILE A 189 -7.57 6.06 -22.35
CA ILE A 189 -9.02 6.31 -22.34
C ILE A 189 -9.26 7.72 -22.92
N PRO A 190 -10.16 7.90 -23.90
CA PRO A 190 -10.49 9.22 -24.41
C PRO A 190 -11.01 10.15 -23.31
N VAL A 191 -10.51 11.39 -23.26
CA VAL A 191 -10.77 12.33 -22.15
C VAL A 191 -12.28 12.57 -21.98
N ASN A 192 -13.03 12.65 -23.08
CA ASN A 192 -14.48 12.92 -23.07
C ASN A 192 -15.34 11.66 -22.83
N SER A 193 -14.77 10.45 -22.76
CA SER A 193 -15.52 9.23 -22.52
C SER A 193 -15.80 9.03 -21.03
N ARG A 194 -16.89 8.33 -20.70
CA ARG A 194 -17.16 7.90 -19.32
C ARG A 194 -16.22 6.76 -18.95
N CYS A 195 -15.81 6.71 -17.69
CA CYS A 195 -15.02 5.60 -17.13
C CYS A 195 -15.44 5.37 -15.68
N GLN A 196 -15.16 4.19 -15.19
CA GLN A 196 -15.25 3.90 -13.76
C GLN A 196 -14.09 4.62 -13.04
N MET A 197 -14.41 5.26 -11.92
CA MET A 197 -13.45 5.99 -11.11
C MET A 197 -13.39 5.41 -9.69
N TYR A 198 -12.20 5.33 -9.14
CA TYR A 198 -11.99 4.85 -7.78
C TYR A 198 -11.00 5.78 -7.06
N ARG A 199 -11.37 6.17 -5.85
CA ARG A 199 -10.49 6.88 -4.92
C ARG A 199 -9.56 5.87 -4.27
N ILE A 200 -8.27 6.18 -4.29
CA ILE A 200 -7.25 5.42 -3.57
C ILE A 200 -6.84 6.18 -2.32
N THR A 201 -6.91 5.51 -1.17
CA THR A 201 -6.25 5.95 0.05
C THR A 201 -5.01 5.10 0.27
N ALA A 202 -3.92 5.71 0.73
CA ALA A 202 -2.63 5.04 0.87
C ALA A 202 -1.79 5.65 1.98
N ASP A 203 -0.88 4.86 2.53
CA ASP A 203 0.23 5.36 3.34
C ASP A 203 1.46 5.57 2.44
N VAL A 204 2.12 6.72 2.58
CA VAL A 204 3.26 7.09 1.75
C VAL A 204 4.52 7.16 2.61
N TYR A 205 5.52 6.36 2.28
CA TYR A 205 6.83 6.27 2.92
C TYR A 205 7.85 6.98 2.03
N HIS A 206 8.36 8.11 2.48
CA HIS A 206 9.40 8.87 1.79
C HIS A 206 10.34 9.49 2.83
N LYS A 207 11.52 9.94 2.38
CA LYS A 207 12.51 10.63 3.22
C LYS A 207 12.40 12.11 3.01
#